data_c2d07ea176061c3337b562fe6712a1f9
#
_entry.id   c2d07ea176061c3337b562fe6712a1f9
#
_cell.length_a   1.000
_cell.length_b   1.000
_cell.length_c   1.000
_cell.angle_alpha   90.00
_cell.angle_beta   90.00
_cell.angle_gamma   90.00
#
_symmetry.space_group_name_H-M   'P 1'
#
loop_
_entity.id
_entity.type
_entity.pdbx_description
1 polymer ?
#
loop_
_entity_poly.entity_id
_entity_poly.type
_entity_poly.pdbx_seq_one_letter_code
_entity_poly.pdbx_strand_id
1 'polypeptide(L)'
;MTRSLRTRSLLRPVALTVLAACGAGADVPADADTRGATDPVAALEDSLPALLERADVPGLQVAFIEAGRIAGTGAFGVADAETGRPVTDRTVFEAASLSKPVFAYAVLRLADRGDWELDRPLWEVLPYERLAHDERARRITTRMVLTHTTGLPNWGGTPLELNDDPGARWGYSGEGFVWLQKAVEAATGLTLEEIATREVFEPLGMTGSHYVWSAGYDTLAAVPHDELGYPASRRKPEGGNAAASLHTTASDYARFVIAVLDGEGLAPETHEALLTPGADLTGAGWGDDAEAKAHLFWGLGWGLQEGRRGRSFWHWGDQGTARCFVVAYPDRRDGLVYFTNSANGLAIGPALLDLAFDDDHWPLRWLDYGRYDDPARLARLGLTRTFLDDGADAGMAEFERVRAEFPGLLDEGQVNAMGYVLMRRDAVEAAVRVFERNTLDFPASSNVWDSYGEGLRAAGRLEESIAMYRKAVELDPSNQAAKRFVAEMERELAGGP
;
A
#
# COMPACT_ATOMS: atom_id res chain seq x y z
N MET A 1 40.60 -28.59 19.70
CA MET A 1 41.45 -27.84 18.75
C MET A 1 40.61 -27.57 17.54
N THR A 2 40.08 -26.38 17.47
CA THR A 2 39.57 -25.80 16.20
C THR A 2 39.19 -24.36 16.42
N ARG A 3 39.70 -23.49 15.63
CA ARG A 3 39.64 -22.05 15.75
C ARG A 3 38.33 -21.51 15.16
N SER A 4 37.65 -20.71 15.97
CA SER A 4 36.62 -19.74 15.56
C SER A 4 37.24 -18.59 14.76
N LEU A 5 36.70 -18.29 13.57
CA LEU A 5 36.96 -17.06 12.84
C LEU A 5 35.71 -16.19 12.94
N ARG A 6 35.77 -15.20 13.85
CA ARG A 6 34.83 -14.07 13.87
C ARG A 6 35.34 -13.00 12.91
N THR A 7 34.66 -12.77 11.83
CA THR A 7 34.84 -11.55 11.01
C THR A 7 33.88 -10.49 11.54
N ARG A 8 34.43 -9.48 12.24
CA ARG A 8 33.74 -8.25 12.58
C ARG A 8 33.89 -7.29 11.39
N SER A 9 32.80 -6.97 10.71
CA SER A 9 32.75 -5.84 9.80
C SER A 9 32.57 -4.57 10.61
N LEU A 10 33.54 -3.67 10.53
CA LEU A 10 33.53 -2.34 11.15
C LEU A 10 33.02 -1.35 10.10
N LEU A 11 31.77 -0.98 10.19
CA LEU A 11 31.28 0.24 9.53
C LEU A 11 31.65 1.44 10.42
N ARG A 12 32.43 2.35 9.88
CA ARG A 12 32.79 3.61 10.51
C ARG A 12 31.75 4.67 10.14
N PRO A 13 31.23 5.45 11.09
CA PRO A 13 30.44 6.63 10.75
C PRO A 13 31.37 7.74 10.24
N VAL A 14 30.97 8.41 9.15
CA VAL A 14 31.59 9.63 8.66
C VAL A 14 31.06 10.79 9.49
N ALA A 15 31.88 11.31 10.39
CA ALA A 15 31.56 12.50 11.16
C ALA A 15 31.85 13.75 10.31
N LEU A 16 30.84 14.57 10.07
CA LEU A 16 30.97 15.88 9.45
C LEU A 16 31.31 16.91 10.55
N THR A 17 32.52 17.40 10.52
CA THR A 17 33.00 18.44 11.46
C THR A 17 32.68 19.82 10.87
N VAL A 18 31.78 20.57 11.51
CA VAL A 18 31.52 21.97 11.22
C VAL A 18 32.49 22.81 12.03
N LEU A 19 33.41 23.51 11.37
CA LEU A 19 34.26 24.55 11.96
C LEU A 19 33.61 25.92 11.76
N ALA A 20 33.23 26.55 12.86
CA ALA A 20 32.86 27.96 12.89
C ALA A 20 34.09 28.81 12.98
N ALA A 21 34.30 29.74 12.03
CA ALA A 21 35.26 30.81 12.10
C ALA A 21 34.57 32.15 11.84
N CYS A 22 34.60 33.05 12.84
CA CYS A 22 34.26 34.46 12.70
C CYS A 22 35.43 35.24 12.10
N GLY A 23 35.17 36.18 11.19
CA GLY A 23 36.06 37.31 10.95
C GLY A 23 36.11 37.86 9.54
N ALA A 24 35.64 39.12 9.41
CA ALA A 24 36.06 40.20 8.52
C ALA A 24 35.89 40.04 6.99
N GLY A 25 35.17 41.02 6.44
CA GLY A 25 34.86 41.14 5.02
C GLY A 25 36.06 41.26 4.08
N ALA A 26 35.90 40.65 2.92
CA ALA A 26 36.59 40.95 1.70
C ALA A 26 35.71 40.47 0.53
N ASP A 27 35.70 41.25 -0.53
CA ASP A 27 34.98 40.99 -1.78
C ASP A 27 35.19 39.58 -2.28
N VAL A 28 34.12 38.83 -2.48
CA VAL A 28 34.15 37.47 -3.06
C VAL A 28 33.77 37.57 -4.53
N PRO A 29 34.64 37.13 -5.46
CA PRO A 29 34.24 36.93 -6.85
C PRO A 29 33.22 35.80 -6.93
N ALA A 30 32.22 36.00 -7.77
CA ALA A 30 31.23 34.97 -8.07
C ALA A 30 31.88 33.85 -8.91
N ASP A 31 32.53 32.89 -8.24
CA ASP A 31 32.84 31.60 -8.81
C ASP A 31 31.83 30.60 -8.26
N ALA A 32 30.88 30.21 -9.12
CA ALA A 32 29.94 29.15 -8.86
C ALA A 32 30.75 27.84 -8.72
N ASP A 33 30.92 27.42 -7.46
CA ASP A 33 31.47 26.11 -7.11
C ASP A 33 30.50 25.02 -7.57
N THR A 34 30.62 24.57 -8.80
CA THR A 34 30.05 23.36 -9.33
C THR A 34 30.79 22.15 -8.74
N ARG A 35 30.75 21.98 -7.44
CA ARG A 35 30.94 20.65 -6.86
C ARG A 35 29.76 19.83 -7.33
N GLY A 36 30.03 18.89 -8.24
CA GLY A 36 29.01 18.00 -8.78
C GLY A 36 28.24 17.38 -7.65
N ALA A 37 26.95 17.72 -7.56
CA ALA A 37 26.02 17.01 -6.70
C ALA A 37 26.10 15.53 -7.15
N THR A 38 26.61 14.67 -6.29
CA THR A 38 26.56 13.22 -6.52
C THR A 38 25.08 12.85 -6.60
N ASP A 39 24.69 12.26 -7.72
CA ASP A 39 23.33 11.73 -7.88
C ASP A 39 23.01 10.83 -6.66
N PRO A 40 22.00 11.17 -5.85
CA PRO A 40 21.69 10.39 -4.65
C PRO A 40 21.31 8.94 -4.98
N VAL A 41 20.85 8.66 -6.21
CA VAL A 41 20.58 7.29 -6.68
C VAL A 41 21.88 6.53 -6.90
N ALA A 42 22.93 7.17 -7.42
CA ALA A 42 24.22 6.51 -7.62
C ALA A 42 24.82 5.96 -6.31
N ALA A 43 24.56 6.63 -5.19
CA ALA A 43 24.99 6.14 -3.87
C ALA A 43 24.24 4.86 -3.43
N LEU A 44 23.07 4.57 -4.01
CA LEU A 44 22.25 3.41 -3.72
C LEU A 44 22.36 2.28 -4.75
N GLU A 45 22.97 2.57 -5.92
CA GLU A 45 23.09 1.57 -7.01
C GLU A 45 23.73 0.25 -6.56
N ASP A 46 24.70 0.33 -5.66
CA ASP A 46 25.36 -0.85 -5.11
C ASP A 46 24.51 -1.61 -4.08
N SER A 47 23.62 -0.93 -3.38
CA SER A 47 22.86 -1.48 -2.25
C SER A 47 21.46 -1.98 -2.65
N LEU A 48 20.79 -1.29 -3.57
CA LEU A 48 19.42 -1.59 -3.96
C LEU A 48 19.25 -2.96 -4.62
N PRO A 49 20.08 -3.40 -5.58
CA PRO A 49 19.92 -4.72 -6.17
C PRO A 49 19.92 -5.85 -5.14
N ALA A 50 20.84 -5.82 -4.17
CA ALA A 50 20.94 -6.80 -3.11
C ALA A 50 19.75 -6.71 -2.13
N LEU A 51 19.23 -5.52 -1.87
CA LEU A 51 18.02 -5.32 -1.07
C LEU A 51 16.80 -5.93 -1.75
N LEU A 52 16.60 -5.66 -3.05
CA LEU A 52 15.47 -6.17 -3.83
C LEU A 52 15.50 -7.69 -3.93
N GLU A 53 16.66 -8.28 -4.18
CA GLU A 53 16.84 -9.74 -4.22
C GLU A 53 16.49 -10.39 -2.87
N ARG A 54 17.03 -9.86 -1.76
CA ARG A 54 16.77 -10.41 -0.41
C ARG A 54 15.32 -10.25 0.03
N ALA A 55 14.61 -9.27 -0.51
CA ALA A 55 13.23 -8.95 -0.17
C ALA A 55 12.21 -9.60 -1.10
N ASP A 56 12.62 -10.32 -2.14
CA ASP A 56 11.76 -10.80 -3.22
C ASP A 56 10.91 -9.66 -3.85
N VAL A 57 11.57 -8.55 -4.17
CA VAL A 57 10.96 -7.42 -4.88
C VAL A 57 11.47 -7.43 -6.32
N PRO A 58 10.68 -7.85 -7.31
CA PRO A 58 11.14 -7.98 -8.70
C PRO A 58 11.57 -6.67 -9.31
N GLY A 59 10.85 -5.57 -9.05
CA GLY A 59 11.14 -4.28 -9.65
C GLY A 59 10.77 -3.10 -8.80
N LEU A 60 11.56 -2.02 -8.95
CA LEU A 60 11.39 -0.77 -8.21
C LEU A 60 11.72 0.43 -9.12
N GLN A 61 10.92 1.49 -9.00
CA GLN A 61 11.31 2.85 -9.38
C GLN A 61 11.41 3.72 -8.13
N VAL A 62 12.39 4.62 -8.13
CA VAL A 62 12.57 5.61 -7.06
C VAL A 62 12.88 6.99 -7.65
N ALA A 63 12.42 8.05 -6.99
CA ALA A 63 12.79 9.42 -7.28
C ALA A 63 13.17 10.14 -5.98
N PHE A 64 14.30 10.81 -5.98
CA PHE A 64 14.77 11.65 -4.90
C PHE A 64 14.50 13.12 -5.21
N ILE A 65 14.03 13.83 -4.19
CA ILE A 65 13.77 15.26 -4.24
C ILE A 65 14.75 15.92 -3.26
N GLU A 66 15.52 16.89 -3.75
CA GLU A 66 16.40 17.72 -2.95
C GLU A 66 16.19 19.19 -3.31
N ALA A 67 16.07 20.04 -2.31
CA ALA A 67 15.84 21.47 -2.48
C ALA A 67 14.69 21.80 -3.47
N GLY A 68 13.63 21.00 -3.47
CA GLY A 68 12.46 21.19 -4.34
C GLY A 68 12.68 20.83 -5.81
N ARG A 69 13.62 19.96 -6.10
CA ARG A 69 13.91 19.47 -7.48
C ARG A 69 14.12 17.97 -7.46
N ILE A 70 13.81 17.29 -8.55
CA ILE A 70 14.22 15.90 -8.73
C ILE A 70 15.75 15.89 -8.86
N ALA A 71 16.42 15.36 -7.82
CA ALA A 71 17.86 15.24 -7.75
C ALA A 71 18.39 14.00 -8.48
N GLY A 72 17.56 12.92 -8.51
CA GLY A 72 17.90 11.70 -9.23
C GLY A 72 16.70 10.77 -9.30
N THR A 73 16.73 9.87 -10.28
CA THR A 73 15.74 8.79 -10.45
C THR A 73 16.42 7.46 -10.71
N GLY A 74 15.88 6.37 -10.18
CA GLY A 74 16.40 5.03 -10.39
C GLY A 74 15.34 4.05 -10.82
N ALA A 75 15.74 3.09 -11.65
CA ALA A 75 14.90 2.00 -12.15
C ALA A 75 15.66 0.67 -11.99
N PHE A 76 15.17 -0.23 -11.16
CA PHE A 76 15.90 -1.43 -10.75
C PHE A 76 15.05 -2.69 -10.97
N GLY A 77 15.70 -3.79 -11.33
CA GLY A 77 15.07 -5.10 -11.48
C GLY A 77 14.18 -5.20 -12.71
N VAL A 78 13.11 -6.01 -12.60
CA VAL A 78 12.23 -6.36 -13.72
C VAL A 78 10.80 -5.87 -13.50
N ALA A 79 10.22 -5.32 -14.55
CA ALA A 79 8.82 -4.93 -14.61
C ALA A 79 7.90 -6.14 -14.82
N ASP A 80 8.47 -7.27 -15.22
CA ASP A 80 7.77 -8.52 -15.47
C ASP A 80 8.78 -9.67 -15.27
N ALA A 81 8.59 -10.48 -14.23
CA ALA A 81 9.51 -11.55 -13.87
C ALA A 81 9.42 -12.73 -14.85
N GLU A 82 8.28 -12.95 -15.50
CA GLU A 82 8.09 -14.05 -16.45
C GLU A 82 8.87 -13.80 -17.75
N THR A 83 8.82 -12.58 -18.26
CA THR A 83 9.49 -12.21 -19.52
C THR A 83 10.90 -11.66 -19.33
N GLY A 84 11.28 -11.31 -18.11
CA GLY A 84 12.53 -10.62 -17.80
C GLY A 84 12.58 -9.17 -18.28
N ARG A 85 11.41 -8.55 -18.61
CA ARG A 85 11.35 -7.16 -19.06
C ARG A 85 11.83 -6.22 -17.97
N PRO A 86 12.88 -5.39 -18.21
CA PRO A 86 13.45 -4.54 -17.19
C PRO A 86 12.50 -3.40 -16.78
N VAL A 87 12.64 -2.92 -15.55
CA VAL A 87 12.12 -1.61 -15.14
C VAL A 87 12.92 -0.53 -15.84
N THR A 88 12.24 0.49 -16.30
CA THR A 88 12.83 1.71 -16.90
C THR A 88 12.17 2.94 -16.29
N ASP A 89 12.70 4.12 -16.53
CA ASP A 89 12.10 5.41 -16.15
C ASP A 89 10.68 5.63 -16.70
N ARG A 90 10.33 4.91 -17.77
CA ARG A 90 9.00 4.93 -18.40
C ARG A 90 8.05 3.84 -17.89
N THR A 91 8.52 2.94 -17.06
CA THR A 91 7.67 1.88 -16.50
C THR A 91 6.60 2.50 -15.61
N VAL A 92 5.36 2.14 -15.84
CA VAL A 92 4.20 2.64 -15.10
C VAL A 92 3.82 1.64 -14.02
N PHE A 93 3.58 2.13 -12.82
CA PHE A 93 3.21 1.32 -11.64
C PHE A 93 1.80 1.64 -11.17
N GLU A 94 1.14 0.68 -10.54
CA GLU A 94 -0.07 0.90 -9.77
C GLU A 94 0.27 1.73 -8.53
N ALA A 95 -0.34 2.91 -8.39
CA ALA A 95 -0.11 3.82 -7.28
C ALA A 95 -1.04 3.55 -6.08
N ALA A 96 -2.05 2.70 -6.27
CA ALA A 96 -2.98 2.35 -5.21
C ALA A 96 -3.54 3.60 -4.51
N SER A 97 -3.43 3.65 -3.18
CA SER A 97 -3.94 4.77 -2.38
C SER A 97 -3.18 6.09 -2.55
N LEU A 98 -2.03 6.12 -3.23
CA LEU A 98 -1.43 7.39 -3.67
C LEU A 98 -2.30 8.12 -4.71
N SER A 99 -3.38 7.51 -5.16
CA SER A 99 -4.49 8.15 -5.90
C SER A 99 -5.13 9.29 -5.11
N LYS A 100 -5.31 9.09 -3.79
CA LYS A 100 -6.05 10.02 -2.92
C LYS A 100 -5.43 11.41 -2.82
N PRO A 101 -4.13 11.57 -2.55
CA PRO A 101 -3.49 12.88 -2.50
C PRO A 101 -3.63 13.67 -3.81
N VAL A 102 -3.50 13.00 -4.96
CA VAL A 102 -3.64 13.62 -6.28
C VAL A 102 -5.06 14.16 -6.49
N PHE A 103 -6.08 13.36 -6.17
CA PHE A 103 -7.47 13.83 -6.26
C PHE A 103 -7.77 14.91 -5.21
N ALA A 104 -7.26 14.78 -3.98
CA ALA A 104 -7.41 15.82 -2.95
C ALA A 104 -6.87 17.17 -3.45
N TYR A 105 -5.67 17.17 -4.05
CA TYR A 105 -5.05 18.37 -4.62
C TYR A 105 -5.92 19.00 -5.74
N ALA A 106 -6.47 18.18 -6.64
CA ALA A 106 -7.39 18.65 -7.67
C ALA A 106 -8.63 19.31 -7.06
N VAL A 107 -9.22 18.72 -6.02
CA VAL A 107 -10.39 19.27 -5.31
C VAL A 107 -10.06 20.60 -4.61
N LEU A 108 -8.87 20.71 -3.99
CA LEU A 108 -8.41 21.95 -3.36
C LEU A 108 -8.22 23.07 -4.39
N ARG A 109 -7.70 22.78 -5.57
CA ARG A 109 -7.61 23.76 -6.67
C ARG A 109 -8.99 24.22 -7.17
N LEU A 110 -9.97 23.30 -7.22
CA LEU A 110 -11.37 23.67 -7.51
C LEU A 110 -11.92 24.60 -6.42
N ALA A 111 -11.61 24.32 -5.15
CA ALA A 111 -12.07 25.11 -4.02
C ALA A 111 -11.49 26.54 -4.04
N ASP A 112 -10.19 26.69 -4.33
CA ASP A 112 -9.53 27.99 -4.42
C ASP A 112 -10.08 28.89 -5.52
N ARG A 113 -10.65 28.30 -6.58
CA ARG A 113 -11.34 29.06 -7.64
C ARG A 113 -12.80 29.35 -7.32
N GLY A 114 -13.33 28.84 -6.20
CA GLY A 114 -14.75 28.96 -5.84
C GLY A 114 -15.67 27.98 -6.60
N ASP A 115 -15.11 27.03 -7.31
CA ASP A 115 -15.87 25.99 -8.04
C ASP A 115 -16.35 24.86 -7.11
N TRP A 116 -15.80 24.78 -5.89
CA TRP A 116 -16.11 23.77 -4.88
C TRP A 116 -16.05 24.34 -3.45
N GLU A 117 -16.88 23.82 -2.54
CA GLU A 117 -16.89 24.22 -1.13
C GLU A 117 -16.50 23.06 -0.21
N LEU A 118 -15.39 23.20 0.54
CA LEU A 118 -14.86 22.12 1.37
C LEU A 118 -15.76 21.75 2.57
N ASP A 119 -16.52 22.71 3.07
CA ASP A 119 -17.35 22.54 4.28
C ASP A 119 -18.84 22.35 3.98
N ARG A 120 -19.23 22.37 2.69
CA ARG A 120 -20.57 22.03 2.26
C ARG A 120 -20.80 20.52 2.40
N PRO A 121 -21.94 20.07 2.99
CA PRO A 121 -22.29 18.67 3.04
C PRO A 121 -22.38 18.02 1.64
N LEU A 122 -21.70 16.89 1.45
CA LEU A 122 -21.72 16.17 0.17
C LEU A 122 -23.14 15.73 -0.22
N TRP A 123 -23.99 15.46 0.78
CA TRP A 123 -25.37 15.09 0.57
C TRP A 123 -26.19 16.15 -0.19
N GLU A 124 -25.85 17.41 -0.02
CA GLU A 124 -26.52 18.52 -0.74
C GLU A 124 -26.13 18.61 -2.22
N VAL A 125 -24.98 18.04 -2.58
CA VAL A 125 -24.51 17.97 -3.97
C VAL A 125 -24.99 16.68 -4.62
N LEU A 126 -24.74 15.55 -3.96
CA LEU A 126 -25.10 14.21 -4.45
C LEU A 126 -25.55 13.33 -3.28
N PRO A 127 -26.87 13.13 -3.07
CA PRO A 127 -27.35 12.10 -2.15
C PRO A 127 -26.76 10.72 -2.51
N TYR A 128 -26.27 9.99 -1.51
CA TYR A 128 -25.61 8.71 -1.72
C TYR A 128 -26.53 7.57 -1.25
N GLU A 129 -27.12 6.85 -2.20
CA GLU A 129 -28.16 5.86 -1.95
C GLU A 129 -27.73 4.79 -0.93
N ARG A 130 -26.46 4.35 -0.97
CA ARG A 130 -25.91 3.37 -0.03
C ARG A 130 -25.93 3.84 1.44
N LEU A 131 -26.11 5.16 1.69
CA LEU A 131 -26.15 5.81 3.01
C LEU A 131 -27.52 6.41 3.32
N ALA A 132 -28.54 6.18 2.50
CA ALA A 132 -29.85 6.81 2.65
C ALA A 132 -30.59 6.47 3.97
N HIS A 133 -30.21 5.37 4.60
CA HIS A 133 -30.77 4.88 5.87
C HIS A 133 -30.16 5.57 7.11
N ASP A 134 -29.02 6.27 6.98
CA ASP A 134 -28.32 6.90 8.10
C ASP A 134 -28.26 8.43 7.98
N GLU A 135 -29.07 9.13 8.79
CA GLU A 135 -29.13 10.58 8.80
C GLU A 135 -27.79 11.27 9.15
N ARG A 136 -26.86 10.57 9.80
CA ARG A 136 -25.53 11.09 10.12
C ARG A 136 -24.73 11.42 8.86
N ALA A 137 -24.93 10.66 7.78
CA ALA A 137 -24.29 10.88 6.49
C ALA A 137 -24.52 12.27 5.91
N ARG A 138 -25.64 12.92 6.25
CA ARG A 138 -25.98 14.28 5.77
C ARG A 138 -25.02 15.38 6.25
N ARG A 139 -24.17 15.07 7.24
CA ARG A 139 -23.20 16.02 7.80
C ARG A 139 -21.80 15.88 7.20
N ILE A 140 -21.57 14.84 6.40
CA ILE A 140 -20.24 14.55 5.84
C ILE A 140 -19.87 15.62 4.80
N THR A 141 -18.72 16.25 5.00
CA THR A 141 -18.18 17.29 4.13
C THR A 141 -16.93 16.80 3.41
N THR A 142 -16.48 17.53 2.38
CA THR A 142 -15.21 17.27 1.71
C THR A 142 -14.04 17.31 2.69
N ARG A 143 -14.00 18.30 3.58
CA ARG A 143 -12.95 18.39 4.60
C ARG A 143 -12.87 17.12 5.43
N MET A 144 -13.99 16.55 5.87
CA MET A 144 -14.02 15.27 6.60
C MET A 144 -13.52 14.11 5.76
N VAL A 145 -13.78 14.10 4.45
CA VAL A 145 -13.21 13.08 3.55
C VAL A 145 -11.69 13.19 3.49
N LEU A 146 -11.16 14.40 3.26
CA LEU A 146 -9.74 14.66 3.11
C LEU A 146 -8.96 14.40 4.40
N THR A 147 -9.59 14.61 5.58
CA THR A 147 -8.98 14.31 6.90
C THR A 147 -9.29 12.92 7.41
N HIS A 148 -10.00 12.08 6.64
CA HIS A 148 -10.45 10.76 7.07
C HIS A 148 -11.24 10.76 8.39
N THR A 149 -12.12 11.75 8.59
CA THR A 149 -12.99 11.86 9.77
C THR A 149 -14.47 11.67 9.44
N THR A 150 -14.79 10.99 8.32
CA THR A 150 -16.17 10.77 7.90
C THR A 150 -16.93 9.75 8.75
N GLY A 151 -16.22 8.88 9.47
CA GLY A 151 -16.79 7.70 10.11
C GLY A 151 -17.10 6.55 9.15
N LEU A 152 -16.85 6.70 7.84
CA LEU A 152 -17.05 5.64 6.85
C LEU A 152 -15.92 4.60 6.92
N PRO A 153 -16.20 3.32 6.62
CA PRO A 153 -15.17 2.29 6.52
C PRO A 153 -14.25 2.54 5.32
N ASN A 154 -13.10 1.84 5.27
CA ASN A 154 -12.26 1.86 4.08
C ASN A 154 -13.02 1.32 2.86
N TRP A 155 -13.63 0.16 3.01
CA TRP A 155 -14.53 -0.45 2.03
C TRP A 155 -15.71 -1.08 2.74
N GLY A 156 -16.90 -1.05 2.13
CA GLY A 156 -18.12 -1.59 2.73
C GLY A 156 -19.12 -2.13 1.72
N GLY A 157 -20.12 -2.85 2.24
CA GLY A 157 -21.22 -3.42 1.45
C GLY A 157 -22.32 -2.41 1.09
N THR A 158 -23.46 -2.93 0.69
CA THR A 158 -24.68 -2.15 0.50
C THR A 158 -25.77 -2.80 1.36
N PRO A 159 -26.36 -2.09 2.33
CA PRO A 159 -26.09 -0.69 2.69
C PRO A 159 -24.67 -0.47 3.21
N LEU A 160 -24.18 0.78 3.20
CA LEU A 160 -22.90 1.17 3.75
C LEU A 160 -23.09 1.70 5.17
N GLU A 161 -22.43 1.10 6.13
CA GLU A 161 -22.57 1.46 7.55
C GLU A 161 -21.50 2.46 7.99
N LEU A 162 -21.89 3.43 8.84
CA LEU A 162 -20.96 4.33 9.51
C LEU A 162 -20.44 3.67 10.79
N ASN A 163 -19.11 3.54 10.90
CA ASN A 163 -18.45 3.02 12.10
C ASN A 163 -18.47 4.02 13.25
N ASP A 164 -18.45 5.32 12.93
CA ASP A 164 -18.38 6.43 13.88
C ASP A 164 -19.26 7.59 13.43
N ASP A 165 -19.50 8.55 14.34
CA ASP A 165 -20.09 9.82 13.97
C ASP A 165 -19.13 10.67 13.13
N PRO A 166 -19.62 11.32 12.06
CA PRO A 166 -18.79 12.22 11.26
C PRO A 166 -18.14 13.32 12.12
N GLY A 167 -16.83 13.47 11.98
CA GLY A 167 -16.01 14.40 12.74
C GLY A 167 -15.51 13.88 14.09
N ALA A 168 -15.91 12.69 14.55
CA ALA A 168 -15.61 12.22 15.92
C ALA A 168 -14.16 11.75 16.07
N ARG A 169 -13.62 11.04 15.08
CA ARG A 169 -12.24 10.52 15.10
C ARG A 169 -11.74 10.20 13.71
N TRP A 170 -10.44 10.00 13.60
CA TRP A 170 -9.80 9.53 12.38
C TRP A 170 -10.15 8.06 12.09
N GLY A 171 -10.47 7.76 10.85
CA GLY A 171 -10.72 6.42 10.34
C GLY A 171 -10.53 6.38 8.82
N TYR A 172 -9.49 5.67 8.36
CA TYR A 172 -9.14 5.63 6.94
C TYR A 172 -10.29 5.12 6.08
N SER A 173 -10.66 5.88 5.05
CA SER A 173 -11.83 5.58 4.22
C SER A 173 -11.57 5.79 2.73
N GLY A 174 -11.64 4.71 1.95
CA GLY A 174 -11.76 4.76 0.50
C GLY A 174 -13.17 5.13 0.06
N GLU A 175 -14.20 4.67 0.78
CA GLU A 175 -15.61 4.99 0.48
C GLU A 175 -15.89 6.49 0.50
N GLY A 176 -15.28 7.23 1.43
CA GLY A 176 -15.38 8.68 1.46
C GLY A 176 -14.85 9.33 0.19
N PHE A 177 -13.69 8.89 -0.31
CA PHE A 177 -13.12 9.38 -1.56
C PHE A 177 -13.95 8.99 -2.79
N VAL A 178 -14.55 7.80 -2.81
CA VAL A 178 -15.47 7.38 -3.88
C VAL A 178 -16.72 8.26 -3.91
N TRP A 179 -17.31 8.58 -2.74
CA TRP A 179 -18.46 9.49 -2.71
C TRP A 179 -18.08 10.91 -3.12
N LEU A 180 -16.96 11.44 -2.60
CA LEU A 180 -16.46 12.76 -3.00
C LEU A 180 -16.20 12.83 -4.51
N GLN A 181 -15.57 11.82 -5.10
CA GLN A 181 -15.38 11.73 -6.56
C GLN A 181 -16.70 11.89 -7.29
N LYS A 182 -17.69 11.07 -6.96
CA LYS A 182 -19.01 11.11 -7.61
C LYS A 182 -19.70 12.46 -7.45
N ALA A 183 -19.57 13.10 -6.29
CA ALA A 183 -20.13 14.42 -6.04
C ALA A 183 -19.44 15.51 -6.89
N VAL A 184 -18.11 15.48 -7.01
CA VAL A 184 -17.34 16.40 -7.84
C VAL A 184 -17.64 16.18 -9.33
N GLU A 185 -17.70 14.93 -9.79
CA GLU A 185 -18.09 14.57 -11.15
C GLU A 185 -19.50 15.08 -11.49
N ALA A 186 -20.46 14.90 -10.57
CA ALA A 186 -21.83 15.39 -10.75
C ALA A 186 -21.92 16.93 -10.82
N ALA A 187 -21.12 17.63 -10.02
CA ALA A 187 -21.12 19.09 -9.99
C ALA A 187 -20.41 19.71 -11.20
N THR A 188 -19.31 19.09 -11.65
CA THR A 188 -18.49 19.63 -12.75
C THR A 188 -18.90 19.13 -14.12
N GLY A 189 -19.59 17.99 -14.22
CA GLY A 189 -19.90 17.30 -15.47
C GLY A 189 -18.67 16.63 -16.11
N LEU A 190 -17.53 16.58 -15.40
CA LEU A 190 -16.28 15.97 -15.85
C LEU A 190 -16.06 14.63 -15.14
N THR A 191 -15.42 13.70 -15.81
CA THR A 191 -14.93 12.46 -15.19
C THR A 191 -13.71 12.72 -14.29
N LEU A 192 -13.40 11.80 -13.37
CA LEU A 192 -12.20 11.87 -12.56
C LEU A 192 -10.93 12.06 -13.40
N GLU A 193 -10.82 11.33 -14.51
CA GLU A 193 -9.67 11.42 -15.44
C GLU A 193 -9.53 12.85 -15.99
N GLU A 194 -10.62 13.45 -16.46
CA GLU A 194 -10.64 14.82 -17.01
C GLU A 194 -10.32 15.85 -15.93
N ILE A 195 -10.84 15.67 -14.72
CA ILE A 195 -10.54 16.55 -13.58
C ILE A 195 -9.05 16.48 -13.24
N ALA A 196 -8.51 15.26 -13.06
CA ALA A 196 -7.10 15.06 -12.71
C ALA A 196 -6.16 15.57 -13.81
N THR A 197 -6.49 15.31 -15.07
CA THR A 197 -5.72 15.78 -16.23
C THR A 197 -5.65 17.32 -16.23
N ARG A 198 -6.78 17.99 -16.10
CA ARG A 198 -6.86 19.46 -16.15
C ARG A 198 -6.22 20.12 -14.93
N GLU A 199 -6.44 19.54 -13.74
CA GLU A 199 -6.02 20.19 -12.50
C GLU A 199 -4.62 19.80 -12.05
N VAL A 200 -4.13 18.61 -12.45
CA VAL A 200 -2.86 18.08 -11.93
C VAL A 200 -1.94 17.61 -13.04
N PHE A 201 -2.37 16.69 -13.93
CA PHE A 201 -1.43 15.99 -14.79
C PHE A 201 -0.83 16.92 -15.86
N GLU A 202 -1.64 17.67 -16.59
CA GLU A 202 -1.15 18.61 -17.60
C GLU A 202 -0.34 19.76 -17.00
N PRO A 203 -0.82 20.47 -15.94
CA PRO A 203 -0.08 21.57 -15.35
C PRO A 203 1.29 21.17 -14.81
N LEU A 204 1.41 19.95 -14.26
CA LEU A 204 2.63 19.44 -13.64
C LEU A 204 3.49 18.58 -14.57
N GLY A 205 3.06 18.38 -15.83
CA GLY A 205 3.77 17.57 -16.81
C GLY A 205 3.87 16.08 -16.46
N MET A 206 2.81 15.55 -15.79
CA MET A 206 2.70 14.13 -15.40
C MET A 206 2.16 13.28 -16.56
N THR A 207 2.91 13.18 -17.63
CA THR A 207 2.43 12.64 -18.91
C THR A 207 2.24 11.11 -18.94
N GLY A 208 2.77 10.41 -17.97
CA GLY A 208 2.61 8.95 -17.80
C GLY A 208 1.54 8.56 -16.77
N SER A 209 0.74 9.52 -16.28
CA SER A 209 -0.17 9.33 -15.15
C SER A 209 -1.64 9.36 -15.60
N HIS A 210 -2.42 8.32 -15.22
CA HIS A 210 -3.85 8.21 -15.51
C HIS A 210 -4.59 7.44 -14.42
N TYR A 211 -5.85 7.77 -14.17
CA TYR A 211 -6.77 7.01 -13.32
C TYR A 211 -7.47 5.88 -14.07
N VAL A 212 -7.46 5.91 -15.40
CA VAL A 212 -8.02 4.88 -16.26
C VAL A 212 -6.91 4.16 -17.03
N TRP A 213 -7.19 2.94 -17.49
CA TRP A 213 -6.20 2.21 -18.28
C TRP A 213 -5.96 2.86 -19.63
N SER A 214 -4.75 3.32 -19.86
CA SER A 214 -4.30 3.84 -21.16
C SER A 214 -3.79 2.72 -22.06
N ALA A 215 -4.04 2.80 -23.36
CA ALA A 215 -3.57 1.79 -24.35
C ALA A 215 -2.04 1.60 -24.32
N GLY A 216 -1.26 2.66 -24.02
CA GLY A 216 0.19 2.57 -23.86
C GLY A 216 0.63 1.69 -22.68
N TYR A 217 -0.23 1.49 -21.68
CA TYR A 217 0.07 0.70 -20.49
C TYR A 217 0.19 -0.80 -20.75
N ASP A 218 -0.38 -1.33 -21.83
CA ASP A 218 -0.20 -2.75 -22.19
C ASP A 218 1.27 -3.15 -22.32
N THR A 219 2.12 -2.21 -22.74
CA THR A 219 3.57 -2.40 -22.89
C THR A 219 4.40 -1.78 -21.76
N LEU A 220 3.92 -0.71 -21.15
CA LEU A 220 4.69 0.07 -20.15
C LEU A 220 4.41 -0.36 -18.71
N ALA A 221 3.19 -0.79 -18.39
CA ALA A 221 2.83 -1.11 -17.02
C ALA A 221 3.59 -2.34 -16.51
N ALA A 222 4.06 -2.23 -15.27
CA ALA A 222 4.65 -3.34 -14.54
C ALA A 222 3.61 -4.44 -14.30
N VAL A 223 4.05 -5.69 -14.28
CA VAL A 223 3.27 -6.83 -13.79
C VAL A 223 3.40 -6.85 -12.28
N PRO A 224 2.31 -6.85 -11.51
CA PRO A 224 2.38 -6.97 -10.06
C PRO A 224 2.76 -8.41 -9.65
N HIS A 225 3.37 -8.57 -8.47
CA HIS A 225 3.84 -9.86 -7.97
C HIS A 225 3.37 -10.08 -6.52
N ASP A 226 3.08 -11.34 -6.19
CA ASP A 226 2.76 -11.72 -4.82
C ASP A 226 4.02 -11.73 -3.91
N GLU A 227 3.85 -12.11 -2.64
CA GLU A 227 4.95 -12.10 -1.66
C GLU A 227 6.03 -13.17 -1.90
N LEU A 228 5.76 -14.15 -2.75
CA LEU A 228 6.72 -15.16 -3.19
C LEU A 228 7.42 -14.79 -4.52
N GLY A 229 7.09 -13.63 -5.10
CA GLY A 229 7.66 -13.15 -6.35
C GLY A 229 6.99 -13.69 -7.62
N TYR A 230 5.85 -14.36 -7.50
CA TYR A 230 5.10 -14.82 -8.67
C TYR A 230 4.23 -13.71 -9.27
N PRO A 231 4.12 -13.66 -10.61
CA PRO A 231 3.30 -12.66 -11.28
C PRO A 231 1.81 -12.83 -10.95
N ALA A 232 1.12 -11.68 -10.85
CA ALA A 232 -0.31 -11.58 -10.67
C ALA A 232 -0.94 -10.77 -11.81
N SER A 233 -2.26 -10.83 -11.92
CA SER A 233 -2.98 -10.11 -12.97
C SER A 233 -2.91 -8.59 -12.76
N ARG A 234 -2.61 -7.85 -13.85
CA ARG A 234 -2.69 -6.38 -13.86
C ARG A 234 -4.15 -5.93 -13.70
N ARG A 235 -4.36 -4.93 -12.90
CA ARG A 235 -5.63 -4.21 -12.84
C ARG A 235 -5.70 -3.22 -14.01
N LYS A 236 -6.79 -3.28 -14.76
CA LYS A 236 -7.04 -2.41 -15.92
C LYS A 236 -8.33 -1.63 -15.68
N PRO A 237 -8.29 -0.53 -14.91
CA PRO A 237 -9.49 0.23 -14.60
C PRO A 237 -10.06 0.89 -15.87
N GLU A 238 -11.31 0.55 -16.20
CA GLU A 238 -12.07 1.19 -17.30
C GLU A 238 -12.65 2.54 -16.82
N GLY A 239 -13.00 2.66 -15.54
CA GLY A 239 -13.42 3.89 -14.87
C GLY A 239 -12.46 4.27 -13.75
N GLY A 240 -12.23 5.57 -13.57
CA GLY A 240 -11.38 6.10 -12.51
C GLY A 240 -11.96 5.86 -11.13
N ASN A 241 -11.07 5.58 -10.15
CA ASN A 241 -11.39 5.51 -8.74
C ASN A 241 -10.39 6.38 -7.96
N ALA A 242 -10.86 7.49 -7.40
CA ALA A 242 -10.03 8.46 -6.68
C ALA A 242 -9.31 7.86 -5.47
N ALA A 243 -9.79 6.74 -4.94
CA ALA A 243 -9.18 6.06 -3.80
C ALA A 243 -8.03 5.11 -4.18
N ALA A 244 -7.92 4.64 -5.46
CA ALA A 244 -7.05 3.48 -5.70
C ALA A 244 -6.54 3.26 -7.13
N SER A 245 -7.06 3.93 -8.18
CA SER A 245 -6.81 3.47 -9.55
C SER A 245 -5.72 4.22 -10.33
N LEU A 246 -5.03 5.16 -9.71
CA LEU A 246 -3.93 5.89 -10.35
C LEU A 246 -2.82 4.93 -10.76
N HIS A 247 -2.37 5.07 -11.99
CA HIS A 247 -1.15 4.49 -12.53
C HIS A 247 -0.20 5.63 -12.88
N THR A 248 1.09 5.51 -12.52
CA THR A 248 2.05 6.61 -12.66
C THR A 248 3.50 6.10 -12.71
N THR A 249 4.45 7.00 -12.86
CA THR A 249 5.89 6.77 -12.70
C THR A 249 6.41 7.49 -11.46
N ALA A 250 7.57 7.08 -10.93
CA ALA A 250 8.19 7.78 -9.79
C ALA A 250 8.53 9.24 -10.13
N SER A 251 8.95 9.51 -11.36
CA SER A 251 9.26 10.86 -11.82
C SER A 251 8.03 11.77 -11.90
N ASP A 252 6.90 11.26 -12.39
CA ASP A 252 5.67 12.03 -12.44
C ASP A 252 5.15 12.33 -11.03
N TYR A 253 5.14 11.30 -10.16
CA TYR A 253 4.70 11.51 -8.79
C TYR A 253 5.63 12.43 -7.99
N ALA A 254 6.94 12.42 -8.27
CA ALA A 254 7.88 13.37 -7.69
C ALA A 254 7.60 14.83 -8.13
N ARG A 255 7.17 15.08 -9.38
CA ARG A 255 6.70 16.40 -9.81
C ARG A 255 5.48 16.84 -8.99
N PHE A 256 4.53 15.94 -8.76
CA PHE A 256 3.39 16.21 -7.90
C PHE A 256 3.81 16.55 -6.47
N VAL A 257 4.74 15.78 -5.88
CA VAL A 257 5.27 16.05 -4.52
C VAL A 257 5.96 17.43 -4.45
N ILE A 258 6.71 17.81 -5.48
CA ILE A 258 7.32 19.15 -5.57
C ILE A 258 6.25 20.23 -5.63
N ALA A 259 5.19 20.04 -6.40
CA ALA A 259 4.07 20.97 -6.44
C ALA A 259 3.38 21.12 -5.08
N VAL A 260 3.24 20.04 -4.32
CA VAL A 260 2.76 20.07 -2.92
C VAL A 260 3.71 20.86 -2.01
N LEU A 261 5.03 20.63 -2.13
CA LEU A 261 6.05 21.39 -1.37
C LEU A 261 6.00 22.89 -1.67
N ASP A 262 5.68 23.28 -2.90
CA ASP A 262 5.68 24.65 -3.37
C ASP A 262 4.32 25.33 -3.27
N GLY A 263 3.25 24.57 -3.02
CA GLY A 263 1.87 25.05 -3.06
C GLY A 263 1.45 25.49 -4.48
N GLU A 264 2.01 24.86 -5.54
CA GLU A 264 1.80 25.27 -6.92
C GLU A 264 0.33 25.21 -7.33
N GLY A 265 -0.25 26.36 -7.66
CA GLY A 265 -1.67 26.48 -8.05
C GLY A 265 -2.67 26.40 -6.90
N LEU A 266 -2.21 26.51 -5.65
CA LEU A 266 -3.03 26.67 -4.46
C LEU A 266 -2.89 28.09 -3.89
N ALA A 267 -3.96 28.59 -3.26
CA ALA A 267 -3.89 29.78 -2.43
C ALA A 267 -2.99 29.52 -1.20
N PRO A 268 -2.27 30.53 -0.67
CA PRO A 268 -1.40 30.35 0.49
C PRO A 268 -2.08 29.71 1.70
N GLU A 269 -3.32 30.08 1.98
CA GLU A 269 -4.13 29.59 3.09
C GLU A 269 -4.52 28.12 2.89
N THR A 270 -4.77 27.70 1.65
CA THR A 270 -5.08 26.32 1.29
C THR A 270 -3.82 25.44 1.36
N HIS A 271 -2.69 25.97 0.91
CA HIS A 271 -1.41 25.28 1.02
C HIS A 271 -1.01 25.07 2.49
N GLU A 272 -1.18 26.08 3.34
CA GLU A 272 -0.96 25.95 4.78
C GLU A 272 -1.89 24.88 5.40
N ALA A 273 -3.19 24.95 5.07
CA ALA A 273 -4.19 24.01 5.57
C ALA A 273 -3.92 22.55 5.11
N LEU A 274 -3.38 22.38 3.90
CA LEU A 274 -3.03 21.05 3.34
C LEU A 274 -2.11 20.26 4.27
N LEU A 275 -1.11 20.91 4.86
CA LEU A 275 -0.07 20.32 5.68
C LEU A 275 -0.21 20.66 7.18
N THR A 276 -1.39 21.17 7.57
CA THR A 276 -1.75 21.40 9.00
C THR A 276 -2.54 20.19 9.53
N PRO A 277 -2.23 19.68 10.75
CA PRO A 277 -3.00 18.62 11.36
C PRO A 277 -4.49 18.94 11.49
N GLY A 278 -5.33 18.17 10.80
CA GLY A 278 -6.79 18.21 10.87
C GLY A 278 -7.37 17.09 11.75
N ALA A 279 -6.59 16.02 11.95
CA ALA A 279 -6.92 14.92 12.85
C ALA A 279 -5.64 14.28 13.41
N ASP A 280 -5.70 13.74 14.63
CA ASP A 280 -4.65 12.88 15.20
C ASP A 280 -5.00 11.39 15.01
N LEU A 281 -4.00 10.52 15.09
CA LEU A 281 -4.16 9.08 14.91
C LEU A 281 -4.20 8.31 16.24
N THR A 282 -4.18 8.97 17.40
CA THR A 282 -4.15 8.31 18.71
C THR A 282 -5.37 7.42 18.95
N GLY A 283 -6.54 7.83 18.44
CA GLY A 283 -7.79 7.07 18.47
C GLY A 283 -8.00 6.11 17.30
N ALA A 284 -7.03 5.98 16.39
CA ALA A 284 -7.17 5.10 15.22
C ALA A 284 -7.32 3.63 15.63
N GLY A 285 -8.32 2.95 15.06
CA GLY A 285 -8.55 1.52 15.26
C GLY A 285 -7.57 0.62 14.49
N TRP A 286 -6.59 1.21 13.79
CA TRP A 286 -5.59 0.52 13.00
C TRP A 286 -4.19 0.79 13.56
N GLY A 287 -3.32 -0.27 13.52
CA GLY A 287 -1.97 -0.24 14.07
C GLY A 287 -1.95 -0.26 15.60
N ASP A 288 -1.05 -1.03 16.20
CA ASP A 288 -0.97 -1.19 17.66
C ASP A 288 0.18 -0.36 18.29
N ASP A 289 1.05 0.26 17.46
CA ASP A 289 2.16 1.08 17.95
C ASP A 289 1.66 2.44 18.47
N ALA A 290 1.42 2.51 19.79
CA ALA A 290 0.92 3.72 20.44
C ALA A 290 1.95 4.87 20.43
N GLU A 291 3.26 4.55 20.41
CA GLU A 291 4.33 5.55 20.29
C GLU A 291 4.28 6.18 18.88
N ALA A 292 4.22 5.37 17.83
CA ALA A 292 4.11 5.88 16.47
C ALA A 292 2.86 6.76 16.30
N LYS A 293 1.70 6.30 16.79
CA LYS A 293 0.45 7.09 16.73
C LYS A 293 0.56 8.48 17.35
N ALA A 294 1.35 8.63 18.41
CA ALA A 294 1.52 9.92 19.08
C ALA A 294 2.27 10.97 18.23
N HIS A 295 3.00 10.52 17.20
CA HIS A 295 3.74 11.36 16.27
C HIS A 295 3.06 11.54 14.92
N LEU A 296 1.87 10.93 14.73
CA LEU A 296 1.17 10.90 13.46
C LEU A 296 -0.13 11.70 13.50
N PHE A 297 -0.34 12.46 12.43
CA PHE A 297 -1.52 13.30 12.20
C PHE A 297 -1.99 13.13 10.76
N TRP A 298 -3.13 13.74 10.43
CA TRP A 298 -3.63 13.75 9.06
C TRP A 298 -4.07 15.17 8.65
N GLY A 299 -3.56 15.63 7.52
CA GLY A 299 -3.95 16.88 6.87
C GLY A 299 -5.01 16.67 5.79
N LEU A 300 -5.08 17.56 4.80
CA LEU A 300 -6.03 17.44 3.71
C LEU A 300 -5.53 16.47 2.62
N GLY A 301 -5.72 15.18 2.83
CA GLY A 301 -5.34 14.11 1.91
C GLY A 301 -3.94 13.54 2.13
N TRP A 302 -3.22 13.98 3.15
CA TRP A 302 -1.88 13.52 3.49
C TRP A 302 -1.77 13.10 4.95
N GLY A 303 -1.06 12.00 5.20
CA GLY A 303 -0.52 11.71 6.52
C GLY A 303 0.59 12.70 6.85
N LEU A 304 0.68 13.11 8.10
CA LEU A 304 1.70 14.00 8.62
C LEU A 304 2.44 13.32 9.75
N GLN A 305 3.73 13.60 9.90
CA GLN A 305 4.50 13.15 11.06
C GLN A 305 5.35 14.27 11.63
N GLU A 306 5.66 14.15 12.92
CA GLU A 306 6.71 14.89 13.61
C GLU A 306 7.82 13.92 14.01
N GLY A 307 8.96 13.96 13.30
CA GLY A 307 10.12 13.11 13.49
C GLY A 307 11.40 13.91 13.79
N ARG A 308 12.52 13.21 13.99
CA ARG A 308 13.83 13.84 14.24
C ARG A 308 14.29 14.77 13.13
N ARG A 309 13.91 14.47 11.88
CA ARG A 309 14.24 15.29 10.71
C ARG A 309 13.35 16.54 10.60
N GLY A 310 12.31 16.67 11.44
CA GLY A 310 11.30 17.71 11.38
C GLY A 310 9.95 17.19 10.90
N ARG A 311 9.06 18.12 10.55
CA ARG A 311 7.75 17.76 10.01
C ARG A 311 7.87 17.21 8.61
N SER A 312 7.09 16.16 8.30
CA SER A 312 6.94 15.63 6.96
C SER A 312 5.50 15.28 6.64
N PHE A 313 5.19 15.20 5.35
CA PHE A 313 3.96 14.59 4.87
C PHE A 313 4.29 13.30 4.13
N TRP A 314 3.36 12.36 4.19
CA TRP A 314 3.57 11.02 3.67
C TRP A 314 2.25 10.38 3.23
N HIS A 315 2.36 9.37 2.39
CA HIS A 315 1.26 8.46 2.09
C HIS A 315 1.80 7.12 1.59
N TRP A 316 0.99 6.08 1.65
CA TRP A 316 1.32 4.77 1.12
C TRP A 316 0.30 4.29 0.12
N GLY A 317 0.69 3.32 -0.72
CA GLY A 317 -0.20 2.59 -1.61
C GLY A 317 -0.06 1.09 -1.40
N ASP A 318 -1.19 0.42 -1.31
CA ASP A 318 -1.27 -1.04 -1.22
C ASP A 318 -2.43 -1.57 -2.06
N GLN A 319 -2.10 -2.36 -3.09
CA GLN A 319 -3.03 -3.14 -3.90
C GLN A 319 -2.87 -4.65 -3.67
N GLY A 320 -2.18 -5.05 -2.61
CA GLY A 320 -1.85 -6.44 -2.30
C GLY A 320 -0.60 -6.93 -3.03
N THR A 321 -0.50 -6.74 -4.33
CA THR A 321 0.59 -7.22 -5.20
C THR A 321 1.46 -6.12 -5.80
N ALA A 322 1.14 -4.87 -5.51
CA ALA A 322 1.94 -3.68 -5.83
C ALA A 322 1.85 -2.71 -4.65
N ARG A 323 3.00 -2.22 -4.18
CA ARG A 323 3.09 -1.34 -3.02
C ARG A 323 4.05 -0.19 -3.27
N CYS A 324 3.74 0.96 -2.69
CA CYS A 324 4.50 2.19 -2.88
C CYS A 324 4.42 3.09 -1.64
N PHE A 325 5.35 4.04 -1.56
CA PHE A 325 5.40 4.99 -0.46
C PHE A 325 5.99 6.33 -0.92
N VAL A 326 5.58 7.38 -0.25
CA VAL A 326 6.10 8.73 -0.43
C VAL A 326 6.26 9.41 0.92
N VAL A 327 7.36 10.14 1.09
CA VAL A 327 7.59 11.06 2.20
C VAL A 327 8.30 12.31 1.68
N ALA A 328 7.91 13.47 2.20
CA ALA A 328 8.62 14.72 1.90
C ALA A 328 8.61 15.67 3.11
N TYR A 329 9.66 16.48 3.20
CA TYR A 329 9.98 17.37 4.32
C TYR A 329 9.88 18.83 3.86
N PRO A 330 8.80 19.55 4.19
CA PRO A 330 8.58 20.92 3.70
C PRO A 330 9.69 21.89 4.05
N ASP A 331 10.20 21.86 5.28
CA ASP A 331 11.21 22.80 5.75
C ASP A 331 12.57 22.61 5.03
N ARG A 332 12.84 21.43 4.48
CA ARG A 332 14.04 21.08 3.74
C ARG A 332 13.84 21.04 2.25
N ARG A 333 12.58 20.88 1.83
CA ARG A 333 12.17 20.65 0.45
C ARG A 333 12.78 19.39 -0.14
N ASP A 334 12.99 18.39 0.72
CA ASP A 334 13.51 17.08 0.37
C ASP A 334 12.39 16.06 0.34
N GLY A 335 12.58 14.94 -0.35
CA GLY A 335 11.60 13.86 -0.36
C GLY A 335 12.06 12.63 -1.11
N LEU A 336 11.31 11.57 -0.96
CA LEU A 336 11.49 10.31 -1.65
C LEU A 336 10.14 9.74 -2.06
N VAL A 337 10.08 9.28 -3.30
CA VAL A 337 8.95 8.55 -3.87
C VAL A 337 9.46 7.22 -4.37
N TYR A 338 8.85 6.10 -4.01
CA TYR A 338 9.15 4.84 -4.65
C TYR A 338 7.90 4.02 -4.96
N PHE A 339 7.97 3.25 -6.04
CA PHE A 339 6.98 2.30 -6.48
C PHE A 339 7.62 0.93 -6.67
N THR A 340 6.92 -0.12 -6.24
CA THR A 340 7.31 -1.50 -6.52
C THR A 340 6.15 -2.26 -7.15
N ASN A 341 6.48 -3.24 -7.95
CA ASN A 341 5.51 -4.21 -8.47
C ASN A 341 5.45 -5.47 -7.60
N SER A 342 5.47 -5.30 -6.28
CA SER A 342 5.56 -6.40 -5.33
C SER A 342 4.70 -6.22 -4.08
N ALA A 343 4.14 -7.32 -3.59
CA ALA A 343 3.56 -7.40 -2.25
C ALA A 343 4.58 -7.14 -1.12
N ASN A 344 5.88 -7.20 -1.42
CA ASN A 344 6.95 -6.96 -0.45
C ASN A 344 7.42 -5.50 -0.41
N GLY A 345 6.83 -4.62 -1.25
CA GLY A 345 7.32 -3.27 -1.46
C GLY A 345 7.35 -2.37 -0.23
N LEU A 346 6.41 -2.53 0.71
CA LEU A 346 6.44 -1.76 1.97
C LEU A 346 7.37 -2.39 3.02
N ALA A 347 7.69 -3.68 2.92
CA ALA A 347 8.64 -4.33 3.83
C ALA A 347 10.09 -3.85 3.64
N ILE A 348 10.45 -3.32 2.46
CA ILE A 348 11.75 -2.67 2.20
C ILE A 348 11.77 -1.20 2.64
N GLY A 349 10.61 -0.60 2.91
CA GLY A 349 10.47 0.82 3.20
C GLY A 349 11.42 1.31 4.29
N PRO A 350 11.49 0.69 5.49
CA PRO A 350 12.41 1.10 6.53
C PRO A 350 13.87 1.13 6.05
N ALA A 351 14.35 0.06 5.39
CA ALA A 351 15.73 -0.01 4.91
C ALA A 351 16.01 1.03 3.81
N LEU A 352 15.04 1.27 2.92
CA LEU A 352 15.19 2.26 1.84
C LEU A 352 15.22 3.69 2.39
N LEU A 353 14.37 3.99 3.39
CA LEU A 353 14.36 5.31 4.01
C LEU A 353 15.59 5.54 4.90
N ASP A 354 16.09 4.52 5.63
CA ASP A 354 17.33 4.61 6.39
C ASP A 354 18.55 4.93 5.51
N LEU A 355 18.54 4.51 4.25
CA LEU A 355 19.59 4.88 3.27
C LEU A 355 19.46 6.33 2.81
N ALA A 356 18.26 6.89 2.79
CA ALA A 356 17.96 8.21 2.26
C ALA A 356 17.94 9.30 3.34
N PHE A 357 17.38 8.99 4.52
CA PHE A 357 17.07 9.97 5.56
C PHE A 357 17.38 9.45 6.96
N ASP A 358 18.01 10.27 7.80
CA ASP A 358 18.12 10.02 9.23
C ASP A 358 16.86 10.54 9.93
N ASP A 359 15.83 9.68 10.04
CA ASP A 359 14.54 9.99 10.69
C ASP A 359 13.96 8.78 11.41
N ASP A 360 12.86 8.96 12.14
CA ASP A 360 12.22 7.93 12.94
C ASP A 360 11.27 7.01 12.12
N HIS A 361 10.84 7.47 10.94
CA HIS A 361 9.94 6.77 10.01
C HIS A 361 8.68 6.20 10.69
N TRP A 362 8.05 7.00 11.56
CA TRP A 362 6.84 6.63 12.32
C TRP A 362 5.72 6.00 11.46
N PRO A 363 5.46 6.48 10.22
CA PRO A 363 4.44 5.88 9.37
C PRO A 363 4.66 4.41 9.08
N LEU A 364 5.90 4.00 8.80
CA LEU A 364 6.22 2.60 8.47
C LEU A 364 6.13 1.69 9.70
N ARG A 365 6.42 2.21 10.90
CA ARG A 365 6.21 1.49 12.16
C ARG A 365 4.71 1.29 12.42
N TRP A 366 3.91 2.35 12.23
CA TRP A 366 2.47 2.29 12.43
C TRP A 366 1.75 1.40 11.40
N LEU A 367 2.19 1.43 10.13
CA LEU A 367 1.62 0.62 9.06
C LEU A 367 1.88 -0.88 9.24
N ASP A 368 2.97 -1.23 9.92
CA ASP A 368 3.38 -2.59 10.31
C ASP A 368 3.30 -3.64 9.19
N TYR A 369 3.89 -3.33 8.04
CA TYR A 369 4.05 -4.32 6.96
C TYR A 369 5.19 -5.30 7.21
N GLY A 370 5.78 -5.25 8.41
CA GLY A 370 6.96 -6.01 8.79
C GLY A 370 8.23 -5.52 8.08
N ARG A 371 9.35 -6.15 8.41
CA ARG A 371 10.62 -5.92 7.72
C ARG A 371 10.90 -7.07 6.76
N TYR A 372 11.55 -6.76 5.64
CA TYR A 372 11.94 -7.78 4.66
C TYR A 372 12.87 -8.86 5.24
N ASP A 373 13.65 -8.52 6.28
CA ASP A 373 14.63 -9.38 6.95
C ASP A 373 14.13 -9.96 8.29
N ASP A 374 12.84 -9.82 8.58
CA ASP A 374 12.22 -10.39 9.78
C ASP A 374 12.27 -11.94 9.76
N PRO A 375 12.87 -12.59 10.79
CA PRO A 375 13.02 -14.03 10.78
C PRO A 375 11.71 -14.82 10.72
N ALA A 376 10.64 -14.33 11.39
CA ALA A 376 9.33 -15.00 11.38
C ALA A 376 8.68 -14.91 10.00
N ARG A 377 8.76 -13.73 9.36
CA ARG A 377 8.32 -13.54 7.97
C ARG A 377 9.08 -14.49 7.02
N LEU A 378 10.41 -14.53 7.10
CA LEU A 378 11.24 -15.40 6.26
C LEU A 378 10.91 -16.87 6.47
N ALA A 379 10.67 -17.29 7.72
CA ALA A 379 10.26 -18.66 8.04
C ALA A 379 8.90 -19.01 7.39
N ARG A 380 7.92 -18.10 7.45
CA ARG A 380 6.61 -18.30 6.82
C ARG A 380 6.70 -18.39 5.28
N LEU A 381 7.46 -17.51 4.65
CA LEU A 381 7.67 -17.55 3.20
C LEU A 381 8.44 -18.81 2.79
N GLY A 382 9.49 -19.17 3.53
CA GLY A 382 10.26 -20.40 3.32
C GLY A 382 9.38 -21.65 3.43
N LEU A 383 8.53 -21.72 4.46
CA LEU A 383 7.56 -22.79 4.62
C LEU A 383 6.65 -22.94 3.40
N THR A 384 6.09 -21.83 2.91
CA THR A 384 5.21 -21.87 1.73
C THR A 384 5.97 -22.36 0.48
N ARG A 385 7.23 -21.93 0.30
CA ARG A 385 8.09 -22.43 -0.78
C ARG A 385 8.37 -23.93 -0.64
N THR A 386 8.68 -24.41 0.56
CA THR A 386 8.90 -25.86 0.78
C THR A 386 7.68 -26.68 0.35
N PHE A 387 6.45 -26.21 0.61
CA PHE A 387 5.25 -26.87 0.10
C PHE A 387 5.17 -26.87 -1.43
N LEU A 388 5.56 -25.77 -2.07
CA LEU A 388 5.48 -25.64 -3.53
C LEU A 388 6.59 -26.43 -4.25
N ASP A 389 7.81 -26.42 -3.73
CA ASP A 389 9.00 -26.95 -4.40
C ASP A 389 9.25 -28.42 -4.05
N ASP A 390 9.04 -28.81 -2.77
CA ASP A 390 9.40 -30.12 -2.22
C ASP A 390 8.15 -30.98 -1.90
N GLY A 391 6.96 -30.41 -2.01
CA GLY A 391 5.69 -31.10 -1.86
C GLY A 391 5.15 -31.17 -0.43
N ALA A 392 3.99 -31.84 -0.29
CA ALA A 392 3.18 -31.80 0.93
C ALA A 392 3.89 -32.41 2.16
N ASP A 393 4.64 -33.51 2.02
CA ASP A 393 5.29 -34.17 3.17
C ASP A 393 6.44 -33.33 3.71
N ALA A 394 7.28 -32.77 2.84
CA ALA A 394 8.37 -31.90 3.24
C ALA A 394 7.81 -30.61 3.85
N GLY A 395 6.77 -30.02 3.23
CA GLY A 395 6.08 -28.85 3.74
C GLY A 395 5.48 -29.05 5.13
N MET A 396 4.86 -30.20 5.40
CA MET A 396 4.33 -30.52 6.74
C MET A 396 5.43 -30.71 7.79
N ALA A 397 6.57 -31.29 7.42
CA ALA A 397 7.72 -31.40 8.33
C ALA A 397 8.26 -29.99 8.69
N GLU A 398 8.38 -29.11 7.69
CA GLU A 398 8.78 -27.71 7.88
C GLU A 398 7.74 -26.91 8.67
N PHE A 399 6.44 -27.18 8.48
CA PHE A 399 5.35 -26.58 9.25
C PHE A 399 5.53 -26.82 10.76
N GLU A 400 5.82 -28.05 11.15
CA GLU A 400 6.05 -28.38 12.57
C GLU A 400 7.32 -27.69 13.11
N ARG A 401 8.37 -27.58 12.30
CA ARG A 401 9.58 -26.86 12.68
C ARG A 401 9.31 -25.37 12.90
N VAL A 402 8.66 -24.71 11.94
CA VAL A 402 8.33 -23.27 12.01
C VAL A 402 7.40 -22.99 13.21
N ARG A 403 6.41 -23.87 13.44
CA ARG A 403 5.50 -23.72 14.58
C ARG A 403 6.21 -23.81 15.93
N ALA A 404 7.21 -24.68 16.03
CA ALA A 404 8.01 -24.86 17.26
C ALA A 404 8.98 -23.67 17.48
N GLU A 405 9.56 -23.15 16.41
CA GLU A 405 10.53 -22.05 16.48
C GLU A 405 9.88 -20.67 16.67
N PHE A 406 8.68 -20.46 16.08
CA PHE A 406 7.93 -19.22 16.12
C PHE A 406 6.51 -19.44 16.67
N PRO A 407 6.33 -19.61 17.98
CA PRO A 407 5.01 -19.80 18.57
C PRO A 407 4.07 -18.65 18.26
N GLY A 408 2.89 -18.97 17.72
CA GLY A 408 1.86 -17.97 17.34
C GLY A 408 1.97 -17.42 15.93
N LEU A 409 3.05 -17.71 15.18
CA LEU A 409 3.19 -17.26 13.78
C LEU A 409 2.15 -17.91 12.85
N LEU A 410 1.85 -19.19 13.09
CA LEU A 410 0.91 -19.97 12.28
C LEU A 410 -0.46 -20.01 12.97
N ASP A 411 -1.12 -18.83 13.03
CA ASP A 411 -2.49 -18.73 13.48
C ASP A 411 -3.49 -19.21 12.41
N GLU A 412 -4.79 -19.25 12.75
CA GLU A 412 -5.86 -19.68 11.84
C GLU A 412 -5.81 -18.98 10.49
N GLY A 413 -5.68 -17.64 10.54
CA GLY A 413 -5.70 -16.80 9.34
C GLY A 413 -4.49 -17.02 8.44
N GLN A 414 -3.30 -17.10 9.03
CA GLN A 414 -2.04 -17.33 8.31
C GLN A 414 -2.01 -18.73 7.65
N VAL A 415 -2.44 -19.76 8.38
CA VAL A 415 -2.53 -21.12 7.83
C VAL A 415 -3.56 -21.18 6.71
N ASN A 416 -4.71 -20.54 6.90
CA ASN A 416 -5.77 -20.48 5.89
C ASN A 416 -5.28 -19.77 4.62
N ALA A 417 -4.64 -18.63 4.76
CA ALA A 417 -4.08 -17.87 3.63
C ALA A 417 -3.03 -18.69 2.86
N MET A 418 -2.14 -19.42 3.56
CA MET A 418 -1.16 -20.32 2.94
C MET A 418 -1.84 -21.42 2.13
N GLY A 419 -2.90 -22.06 2.65
CA GLY A 419 -3.67 -23.06 1.92
C GLY A 419 -4.22 -22.52 0.60
N TYR A 420 -4.77 -21.30 0.60
CA TYR A 420 -5.24 -20.65 -0.64
C TYR A 420 -4.10 -20.24 -1.58
N VAL A 421 -2.93 -19.87 -1.08
CA VAL A 421 -1.74 -19.65 -1.94
C VAL A 421 -1.38 -20.93 -2.68
N LEU A 422 -1.32 -22.07 -1.97
CA LEU A 422 -1.01 -23.38 -2.55
C LEU A 422 -2.06 -23.80 -3.59
N MET A 423 -3.37 -23.61 -3.33
CA MET A 423 -4.42 -23.88 -4.30
C MET A 423 -4.25 -23.08 -5.59
N ARG A 424 -3.99 -21.77 -5.49
CA ARG A 424 -3.78 -20.91 -6.66
C ARG A 424 -2.53 -21.27 -7.47
N ARG A 425 -1.64 -22.06 -6.91
CA ARG A 425 -0.39 -22.57 -7.53
C ARG A 425 -0.50 -24.04 -7.95
N ASP A 426 -1.70 -24.58 -8.07
CA ASP A 426 -1.98 -25.97 -8.44
C ASP A 426 -1.38 -27.02 -7.48
N ALA A 427 -0.88 -26.60 -6.31
CA ALA A 427 -0.41 -27.49 -5.25
C ALA A 427 -1.56 -27.98 -4.35
N VAL A 428 -2.62 -28.52 -4.99
CA VAL A 428 -3.91 -28.82 -4.33
C VAL A 428 -3.76 -29.80 -3.19
N GLU A 429 -2.94 -30.86 -3.33
CA GLU A 429 -2.75 -31.84 -2.25
C GLU A 429 -2.04 -31.22 -1.03
N ALA A 430 -1.07 -30.33 -1.26
CA ALA A 430 -0.43 -29.59 -0.17
C ALA A 430 -1.44 -28.65 0.52
N ALA A 431 -2.29 -27.97 -0.23
CA ALA A 431 -3.36 -27.15 0.32
C ALA A 431 -4.34 -27.94 1.19
N VAL A 432 -4.76 -29.13 0.73
CA VAL A 432 -5.62 -30.04 1.49
C VAL A 432 -4.98 -30.40 2.84
N ARG A 433 -3.69 -30.74 2.87
CA ARG A 433 -2.95 -31.04 4.09
C ARG A 433 -2.86 -29.84 5.05
N VAL A 434 -2.64 -28.66 4.51
CA VAL A 434 -2.60 -27.40 5.29
C VAL A 434 -3.98 -27.09 5.88
N PHE A 435 -5.05 -27.18 5.09
CA PHE A 435 -6.42 -26.96 5.59
C PHE A 435 -6.83 -28.02 6.61
N GLU A 436 -6.53 -29.30 6.38
CA GLU A 436 -6.74 -30.37 7.36
C GLU A 436 -6.06 -30.02 8.69
N ARG A 437 -4.78 -29.60 8.63
CA ARG A 437 -4.05 -29.18 9.82
C ARG A 437 -4.72 -28.03 10.55
N ASN A 438 -5.22 -27.04 9.83
CA ASN A 438 -5.93 -25.90 10.39
C ASN A 438 -7.19 -26.31 11.16
N THR A 439 -7.93 -27.35 10.68
CA THR A 439 -9.09 -27.87 11.41
C THR A 439 -8.73 -28.57 12.72
N LEU A 440 -7.53 -29.19 12.80
CA LEU A 440 -7.03 -29.81 14.02
C LEU A 440 -6.61 -28.77 15.07
N ASP A 441 -6.03 -27.67 14.63
CA ASP A 441 -5.56 -26.59 15.51
C ASP A 441 -6.71 -25.65 15.95
N PHE A 442 -7.74 -25.45 15.09
CA PHE A 442 -8.88 -24.53 15.33
C PHE A 442 -10.25 -25.19 15.11
N PRO A 443 -10.57 -26.32 15.78
CA PRO A 443 -11.77 -27.13 15.46
C PRO A 443 -13.10 -26.43 15.70
N ALA A 444 -13.14 -25.35 16.45
CA ALA A 444 -14.35 -24.58 16.75
C ALA A 444 -14.66 -23.47 15.70
N SER A 445 -13.75 -23.21 14.77
CA SER A 445 -13.96 -22.21 13.71
C SER A 445 -14.68 -22.84 12.52
N SER A 446 -15.84 -22.28 12.14
CA SER A 446 -16.57 -22.67 10.91
C SER A 446 -15.73 -22.45 9.66
N ASN A 447 -14.92 -21.38 9.64
CA ASN A 447 -14.10 -20.97 8.50
C ASN A 447 -13.07 -22.03 8.09
N VAL A 448 -12.41 -22.70 9.05
CA VAL A 448 -11.40 -23.71 8.73
C VAL A 448 -12.01 -24.97 8.10
N TRP A 449 -13.23 -25.33 8.50
CA TRP A 449 -13.95 -26.46 7.91
C TRP A 449 -14.48 -26.12 6.52
N ASP A 450 -14.89 -24.87 6.30
CA ASP A 450 -15.31 -24.36 4.99
C ASP A 450 -14.15 -24.41 4.00
N SER A 451 -12.98 -23.85 4.37
CA SER A 451 -11.76 -23.86 3.56
C SER A 451 -11.23 -25.26 3.28
N TYR A 452 -11.33 -26.17 4.26
CA TYR A 452 -10.96 -27.57 4.06
C TYR A 452 -11.90 -28.26 3.06
N GLY A 453 -13.21 -27.98 3.16
CA GLY A 453 -14.21 -28.42 2.18
C GLY A 453 -13.88 -27.94 0.77
N GLU A 454 -13.45 -26.68 0.61
CA GLU A 454 -13.05 -26.11 -0.67
C GLU A 454 -11.80 -26.78 -1.24
N GLY A 455 -10.78 -27.02 -0.42
CA GLY A 455 -9.57 -27.76 -0.81
C GLY A 455 -9.87 -29.17 -1.29
N LEU A 456 -10.71 -29.91 -0.57
CA LEU A 456 -11.15 -31.26 -0.95
C LEU A 456 -11.95 -31.26 -2.25
N ARG A 457 -12.81 -30.27 -2.45
CA ARG A 457 -13.56 -30.09 -3.71
C ARG A 457 -12.60 -29.87 -4.88
N ALA A 458 -11.58 -29.02 -4.72
CA ALA A 458 -10.55 -28.79 -5.72
C ALA A 458 -9.75 -30.05 -6.05
N ALA A 459 -9.55 -30.93 -5.05
CA ALA A 459 -8.93 -32.25 -5.20
C ALA A 459 -9.84 -33.31 -5.83
N GLY A 460 -11.12 -33.00 -6.12
CA GLY A 460 -12.11 -33.95 -6.63
C GLY A 460 -12.66 -34.95 -5.60
N ARG A 461 -12.41 -34.72 -4.29
CA ARG A 461 -12.80 -35.57 -3.17
C ARG A 461 -14.17 -35.14 -2.63
N LEU A 462 -15.23 -35.28 -3.48
CA LEU A 462 -16.53 -34.67 -3.27
C LEU A 462 -17.24 -35.14 -1.99
N GLU A 463 -17.26 -36.44 -1.67
CA GLU A 463 -17.92 -36.95 -0.47
C GLU A 463 -17.29 -36.41 0.83
N GLU A 464 -15.95 -36.29 0.84
CA GLU A 464 -15.23 -35.74 1.96
C GLU A 464 -15.47 -34.23 2.07
N SER A 465 -15.47 -33.51 0.95
CA SER A 465 -15.81 -32.09 0.88
C SER A 465 -17.19 -31.79 1.46
N ILE A 466 -18.21 -32.58 1.09
CA ILE A 466 -19.56 -32.46 1.62
C ILE A 466 -19.55 -32.61 3.16
N ALA A 467 -18.81 -33.57 3.69
CA ALA A 467 -18.73 -33.77 5.14
C ALA A 467 -18.13 -32.53 5.85
N MET A 468 -17.09 -31.90 5.27
CA MET A 468 -16.45 -30.71 5.85
C MET A 468 -17.36 -29.47 5.77
N TYR A 469 -18.00 -29.21 4.63
CA TYR A 469 -18.96 -28.13 4.53
C TYR A 469 -20.19 -28.31 5.46
N ARG A 470 -20.66 -29.56 5.68
CA ARG A 470 -21.70 -29.83 6.67
C ARG A 470 -21.24 -29.48 8.09
N LYS A 471 -19.95 -29.76 8.41
CA LYS A 471 -19.36 -29.35 9.69
C LYS A 471 -19.25 -27.83 9.83
N ALA A 472 -18.87 -27.14 8.77
CA ALA A 472 -18.89 -25.67 8.75
C ALA A 472 -20.30 -25.11 9.01
N VAL A 473 -21.34 -25.67 8.37
CA VAL A 473 -22.75 -25.27 8.59
C VAL A 473 -23.23 -25.61 10.00
N GLU A 474 -22.79 -26.70 10.59
CA GLU A 474 -23.09 -27.04 12.00
C GLU A 474 -22.56 -25.96 12.96
N LEU A 475 -21.37 -25.47 12.71
CA LEU A 475 -20.71 -24.43 13.53
C LEU A 475 -21.24 -23.02 13.23
N ASP A 476 -21.56 -22.73 11.97
CA ASP A 476 -22.22 -21.48 11.54
C ASP A 476 -23.42 -21.77 10.64
N PRO A 477 -24.63 -21.84 11.21
CA PRO A 477 -25.86 -22.05 10.44
C PRO A 477 -26.20 -20.92 9.46
N SER A 478 -25.54 -19.77 9.53
CA SER A 478 -25.75 -18.66 8.59
C SER A 478 -24.94 -18.79 7.28
N ASN A 479 -23.95 -19.72 7.20
CA ASN A 479 -23.12 -19.95 6.03
C ASN A 479 -23.93 -20.50 4.85
N GLN A 480 -24.50 -19.59 4.04
CA GLN A 480 -25.30 -19.94 2.87
C GLN A 480 -24.45 -20.49 1.71
N ALA A 481 -23.16 -20.09 1.64
CA ALA A 481 -22.25 -20.59 0.61
C ALA A 481 -21.96 -22.08 0.79
N ALA A 482 -21.62 -22.52 2.00
CA ALA A 482 -21.41 -23.93 2.32
C ALA A 482 -22.67 -24.77 2.04
N LYS A 483 -23.86 -24.28 2.44
CA LYS A 483 -25.14 -24.98 2.15
C LYS A 483 -25.36 -25.17 0.64
N ARG A 484 -25.06 -24.14 -0.16
CA ARG A 484 -25.19 -24.21 -1.61
C ARG A 484 -24.22 -25.23 -2.19
N PHE A 485 -22.96 -25.21 -1.76
CA PHE A 485 -21.93 -26.14 -2.25
C PHE A 485 -22.27 -27.59 -1.92
N VAL A 486 -22.78 -27.88 -0.71
CA VAL A 486 -23.27 -29.22 -0.36
C VAL A 486 -24.35 -29.67 -1.33
N ALA A 487 -25.38 -28.85 -1.58
CA ALA A 487 -26.48 -29.20 -2.47
C ALA A 487 -26.05 -29.38 -3.94
N GLU A 488 -25.02 -28.62 -4.40
CA GLU A 488 -24.44 -28.76 -5.74
C GLU A 488 -23.72 -30.09 -5.89
N MET A 489 -22.81 -30.43 -4.95
CA MET A 489 -22.04 -31.67 -5.00
C MET A 489 -22.90 -32.94 -4.80
N GLU A 490 -23.93 -32.88 -3.97
CA GLU A 490 -24.89 -34.00 -3.82
C GLU A 490 -25.65 -34.28 -5.13
N ARG A 491 -26.02 -33.23 -5.88
CA ARG A 491 -26.64 -33.40 -7.22
C ARG A 491 -25.63 -33.99 -8.22
N GLU A 492 -24.38 -33.53 -8.19
CA GLU A 492 -23.34 -34.07 -9.05
C GLU A 492 -23.12 -35.56 -8.81
N LEU A 493 -22.99 -35.98 -7.54
CA LEU A 493 -22.81 -37.38 -7.16
C LEU A 493 -24.05 -38.24 -7.52
N ALA A 494 -25.25 -37.67 -7.52
CA ALA A 494 -26.48 -38.35 -7.92
C ALA A 494 -26.65 -38.50 -9.44
N GLY A 495 -25.67 -38.01 -10.24
CA GLY A 495 -25.71 -38.09 -11.71
C GLY A 495 -26.69 -37.13 -12.35
N GLY A 496 -27.11 -36.07 -11.66
CA GLY A 496 -27.95 -35.00 -12.18
C GLY A 496 -27.15 -33.97 -12.96
N PRO A 497 -27.73 -33.34 -14.04
CA PRO A 497 -27.13 -32.24 -14.76
C PRO A 497 -27.07 -30.97 -13.90
#